data_6ca04e8ceb1e32a48c3204bddcbef749
#
_entry.id   6ca04e8ceb1e32a48c3204bddcbef749
#
_cell.length_a   1.000
_cell.length_b   1.000
_cell.length_c   1.000
_cell.angle_alpha   90.00
_cell.angle_beta   90.00
_cell.angle_gamma   90.00
#
_symmetry.space_group_name_H-M   'P 1'
#
loop_
_entity.id
_entity.type
_entity.pdbx_description
1 polymer ?
#
loop_
_entity_poly.entity_id
_entity_poly.type
_entity_poly.pdbx_seq_one_letter_code
_entity_poly.pdbx_strand_id
1 'polypeptide(L)'
;METFLIRALQLMMSLSLLVIIHEGGHFFFAKLFKVRVTKFYLFFDPWFSLFKFKPKNSETEYGVGWLPLGGYVQIAGMVDETQSSEDLNHPVEDWEFRAKPAWQRLLIMVGGVLMNFLLALFIYSMILFKWGDQYVSLQDMTYGMEFNERAEKIGFRDGDILLSADGQPLERFDVDMLRTITEARVVKVNRQGQEVEIFLPEISLLDIAKDSPAFVEPLIPNVVDSVVAGRPFADAGIQQGDTLLAVNGKALNSYNAFVNQLADLRASAEADEKKTADFTLVYSRAGVRDTIAVQTDTLFMVGATSKVLADYKVTKLEYGFFESFPAGIALGVNTLKGYVNDMKYVFTKEGAKSVGGFGTIGSIFPKVWDWHRFWEMTAFLSIILAFMNILPIPALDGGHVLFLLYEIIARRKPSDKFMEYAQMAGMILLFGLLIWANFNDVVRFLF
;
A
#
# COMPACT_ATOMS: atom_id res chain seq x y z
N MET A 1 1.71 -5.06 -22.23
CA MET A 1 2.96 -5.83 -21.96
C MET A 1 4.00 -4.97 -21.26
N GLU A 2 4.31 -3.80 -21.77
CA GLU A 2 5.29 -2.86 -21.17
C GLU A 2 4.97 -2.50 -19.71
N THR A 3 3.76 -2.09 -19.40
CA THR A 3 3.31 -1.78 -18.02
C THR A 3 3.50 -2.95 -17.06
N PHE A 4 3.22 -4.17 -17.50
CA PHE A 4 3.42 -5.37 -16.68
C PHE A 4 4.91 -5.58 -16.39
N LEU A 5 5.77 -5.44 -17.38
CA LEU A 5 7.23 -5.59 -17.22
C LEU A 5 7.81 -4.54 -16.28
N ILE A 6 7.37 -3.27 -16.39
CA ILE A 6 7.82 -2.18 -15.52
C ILE A 6 7.45 -2.49 -14.06
N ARG A 7 6.21 -2.91 -13.79
CA ARG A 7 5.75 -3.26 -12.45
C ARG A 7 6.46 -4.50 -11.89
N ALA A 8 6.62 -5.53 -12.70
CA ALA A 8 7.33 -6.73 -12.31
C ALA A 8 8.80 -6.44 -11.97
N LEU A 9 9.47 -5.60 -12.76
CA LEU A 9 10.85 -5.20 -12.48
C LEU A 9 10.96 -4.41 -11.18
N GLN A 10 10.07 -3.43 -10.95
CA GLN A 10 10.03 -2.65 -9.70
C GLN A 10 9.80 -3.57 -8.49
N LEU A 11 8.83 -4.48 -8.57
CA LEU A 11 8.55 -5.45 -7.51
C LEU A 11 9.77 -6.33 -7.24
N MET A 12 10.41 -6.87 -8.27
CA MET A 12 11.61 -7.72 -8.13
C MET A 12 12.77 -6.95 -7.50
N MET A 13 13.03 -5.72 -7.91
CA MET A 13 14.08 -4.89 -7.31
C MET A 13 13.79 -4.58 -5.84
N SER A 14 12.55 -4.21 -5.52
CA SER A 14 12.13 -3.95 -4.16
C SER A 14 12.29 -5.20 -3.29
N LEU A 15 11.71 -6.33 -3.69
CA LEU A 15 11.81 -7.59 -2.93
C LEU A 15 13.27 -8.04 -2.75
N SER A 16 14.11 -7.93 -3.81
CA SER A 16 15.54 -8.27 -3.71
C SER A 16 16.24 -7.45 -2.62
N LEU A 17 16.00 -6.13 -2.60
CA LEU A 17 16.56 -5.25 -1.58
C LEU A 17 16.08 -5.63 -0.18
N LEU A 18 14.77 -5.83 -0.02
CA LEU A 18 14.15 -6.13 1.28
C LEU A 18 14.64 -7.47 1.83
N VAL A 19 14.74 -8.49 0.99
CA VAL A 19 15.26 -9.82 1.36
C VAL A 19 16.72 -9.72 1.77
N ILE A 20 17.58 -9.07 0.97
CA ILE A 20 19.01 -8.95 1.30
C ILE A 20 19.21 -8.25 2.65
N ILE A 21 18.44 -7.20 2.94
CA ILE A 21 18.54 -6.44 4.20
C ILE A 21 18.01 -7.28 5.36
N HIS A 22 16.92 -8.00 5.17
CA HIS A 22 16.34 -8.91 6.17
C HIS A 22 17.34 -10.01 6.56
N GLU A 23 17.79 -10.78 5.56
CA GLU A 23 18.78 -11.85 5.77
C GLU A 23 20.10 -11.29 6.31
N GLY A 24 20.47 -10.09 5.86
CA GLY A 24 21.61 -9.32 6.36
C GLY A 24 21.53 -9.02 7.85
N GLY A 25 20.32 -8.82 8.38
CA GLY A 25 20.05 -8.65 9.81
C GLY A 25 20.38 -9.90 10.63
N HIS A 26 19.88 -11.05 10.22
CA HIS A 26 20.21 -12.35 10.84
C HIS A 26 21.71 -12.63 10.76
N PHE A 27 22.28 -12.46 9.58
CA PHE A 27 23.70 -12.63 9.34
C PHE A 27 24.56 -11.75 10.25
N PHE A 28 24.24 -10.47 10.37
CA PHE A 28 24.99 -9.52 11.18
C PHE A 28 25.04 -9.95 12.65
N PHE A 29 23.87 -10.25 13.25
CA PHE A 29 23.82 -10.67 14.65
C PHE A 29 24.42 -12.06 14.86
N ALA A 30 24.27 -13.00 13.93
CA ALA A 30 24.93 -14.30 14.00
C ALA A 30 26.45 -14.14 14.05
N LYS A 31 27.03 -13.33 13.17
CA LYS A 31 28.48 -13.05 13.17
C LYS A 31 28.93 -12.29 14.41
N LEU A 32 28.15 -11.33 14.88
CA LEU A 32 28.43 -10.56 16.12
C LEU A 32 28.56 -11.52 17.34
N PHE A 33 27.70 -12.52 17.44
CA PHE A 33 27.73 -13.52 18.51
C PHE A 33 28.60 -14.76 18.20
N LYS A 34 29.39 -14.70 17.12
CA LYS A 34 30.29 -15.79 16.71
C LYS A 34 29.55 -17.10 16.44
N VAL A 35 28.36 -16.98 15.88
CA VAL A 35 27.63 -18.12 15.32
C VAL A 35 28.05 -18.33 13.87
N ARG A 36 28.27 -19.56 13.48
CA ARG A 36 28.69 -19.90 12.12
C ARG A 36 27.47 -19.80 11.18
N VAL A 37 27.68 -19.12 10.05
CA VAL A 37 26.74 -19.05 8.96
C VAL A 37 27.34 -19.78 7.76
N THR A 38 26.64 -20.80 7.28
CA THR A 38 27.14 -21.66 6.21
C THR A 38 26.73 -21.16 4.83
N LYS A 39 25.50 -20.60 4.70
CA LYS A 39 24.98 -20.05 3.44
C LYS A 39 24.32 -18.70 3.65
N PHE A 40 24.43 -17.82 2.66
CA PHE A 40 23.70 -16.57 2.53
C PHE A 40 23.20 -16.45 1.10
N TYR A 41 21.89 -16.61 0.89
CA TYR A 41 21.32 -16.68 -0.44
C TYR A 41 20.21 -15.66 -0.63
N LEU A 42 20.32 -14.89 -1.71
CA LEU A 42 19.22 -14.16 -2.28
C LEU A 42 18.40 -15.14 -3.12
N PHE A 43 17.13 -15.29 -2.81
CA PHE A 43 16.21 -16.23 -3.42
C PHE A 43 16.52 -17.70 -3.10
N PHE A 44 15.47 -18.51 -3.11
CA PHE A 44 15.61 -19.95 -2.93
C PHE A 44 16.22 -20.62 -4.16
N ASP A 45 17.00 -21.66 -3.92
CA ASP A 45 17.72 -22.41 -4.95
C ASP A 45 17.38 -23.92 -4.99
N PRO A 46 16.07 -24.30 -4.95
CA PRO A 46 15.74 -25.71 -5.06
C PRO A 46 16.36 -26.29 -6.34
N TRP A 47 17.12 -27.35 -6.15
CA TRP A 47 17.89 -28.12 -7.17
C TRP A 47 19.13 -27.44 -7.74
N PHE A 48 19.16 -26.12 -7.99
CA PHE A 48 20.34 -25.42 -8.50
C PHE A 48 20.36 -23.94 -8.16
N SER A 49 21.54 -23.36 -8.06
CA SER A 49 21.78 -21.93 -7.88
C SER A 49 22.11 -21.28 -9.22
N LEU A 50 21.61 -20.05 -9.48
CA LEU A 50 22.02 -19.27 -10.65
C LEU A 50 23.48 -18.83 -10.54
N PHE A 51 23.88 -18.47 -9.33
CA PHE A 51 25.23 -18.04 -9.02
C PHE A 51 25.59 -18.45 -7.60
N LYS A 52 26.83 -18.90 -7.37
CA LYS A 52 27.36 -19.13 -6.03
C LYS A 52 28.85 -18.80 -5.96
N PHE A 53 29.27 -18.29 -4.83
CA PHE A 53 30.63 -17.89 -4.57
C PHE A 53 31.00 -18.12 -3.10
N LYS A 54 32.13 -18.76 -2.84
CA LYS A 54 32.66 -18.93 -1.50
C LYS A 54 34.06 -18.32 -1.41
N PRO A 55 34.22 -17.20 -0.64
CA PRO A 55 35.55 -16.60 -0.43
C PRO A 55 36.52 -17.60 0.23
N LYS A 56 37.78 -17.58 -0.14
CA LYS A 56 38.81 -18.55 0.35
C LYS A 56 38.92 -18.53 1.89
N ASN A 57 38.67 -17.40 2.53
CA ASN A 57 38.80 -17.22 3.98
C ASN A 57 37.44 -17.11 4.69
N SER A 58 36.36 -17.49 4.04
CA SER A 58 35.01 -17.45 4.60
C SER A 58 34.44 -18.85 4.73
N GLU A 59 33.75 -19.10 5.83
CA GLU A 59 32.95 -20.30 6.01
C GLU A 59 31.61 -20.22 5.28
N THR A 60 31.17 -18.99 4.94
CA THR A 60 29.88 -18.70 4.31
C THR A 60 29.99 -18.80 2.80
N GLU A 61 29.12 -19.55 2.18
CA GLU A 61 28.84 -19.54 0.75
C GLU A 61 27.74 -18.50 0.45
N TYR A 62 28.01 -17.63 -0.49
CA TYR A 62 27.04 -16.62 -0.98
C TYR A 62 26.49 -17.05 -2.33
N GLY A 63 25.18 -16.89 -2.52
CA GLY A 63 24.57 -17.30 -3.78
C GLY A 63 23.29 -16.55 -4.13
N VAL A 64 22.84 -16.79 -5.35
CA VAL A 64 21.57 -16.32 -5.88
C VAL A 64 20.80 -17.53 -6.41
N GLY A 65 19.63 -17.78 -5.82
CA GLY A 65 18.69 -18.78 -6.29
C GLY A 65 17.87 -18.28 -7.49
N TRP A 66 17.11 -19.17 -8.07
CA TRP A 66 16.24 -18.83 -9.21
C TRP A 66 14.78 -18.56 -8.82
N LEU A 67 14.38 -18.92 -7.60
CA LEU A 67 12.98 -18.81 -7.15
C LEU A 67 12.79 -17.56 -6.26
N PRO A 68 12.19 -16.47 -6.77
CA PRO A 68 12.14 -15.18 -6.08
C PRO A 68 11.01 -15.11 -5.03
N LEU A 69 10.87 -16.13 -4.18
CA LEU A 69 9.87 -16.20 -3.11
C LEU A 69 10.43 -15.83 -1.73
N GLY A 70 11.70 -15.45 -1.63
CA GLY A 70 12.40 -15.10 -0.40
C GLY A 70 13.88 -15.40 -0.54
N GLY A 71 14.66 -15.24 0.54
CA GLY A 71 16.05 -15.65 0.65
C GLY A 71 16.23 -16.52 1.88
N TYR A 72 17.44 -16.88 2.19
CA TYR A 72 17.74 -17.58 3.43
C TYR A 72 19.18 -17.39 3.90
N VAL A 73 19.33 -17.41 5.21
CA VAL A 73 20.61 -17.47 5.89
C VAL A 73 20.67 -18.77 6.70
N GLN A 74 21.50 -19.73 6.26
CA GLN A 74 21.65 -20.98 6.97
C GLN A 74 22.57 -20.80 8.17
N ILE A 75 21.98 -20.75 9.36
CA ILE A 75 22.65 -20.58 10.63
C ILE A 75 22.91 -21.94 11.27
N ALA A 76 24.16 -22.26 11.53
CA ALA A 76 24.54 -23.56 12.06
C ALA A 76 23.92 -23.85 13.44
N GLY A 77 23.35 -25.04 13.61
CA GLY A 77 22.72 -25.46 14.86
C GLY A 77 21.33 -24.87 15.09
N MET A 78 20.65 -24.39 14.07
CA MET A 78 19.27 -23.90 14.08
C MET A 78 18.38 -24.90 13.33
N VAL A 79 17.21 -25.22 13.89
CA VAL A 79 16.15 -25.95 13.18
C VAL A 79 15.33 -24.91 12.42
N ASP A 80 15.39 -24.97 11.10
CA ASP A 80 14.68 -24.08 10.20
C ASP A 80 14.23 -24.85 8.95
N GLU A 81 13.86 -24.13 7.90
CA GLU A 81 13.44 -24.70 6.61
C GLU A 81 14.59 -25.43 5.87
N THR A 82 15.84 -25.23 6.30
CA THR A 82 17.04 -25.77 5.67
C THR A 82 17.73 -26.86 6.46
N GLN A 83 17.43 -26.99 7.76
CA GLN A 83 18.01 -27.99 8.68
C GLN A 83 16.94 -28.62 9.57
N SER A 84 16.85 -29.95 9.51
CA SER A 84 15.95 -30.74 10.35
C SER A 84 16.54 -31.03 11.73
N SER A 85 15.70 -31.50 12.66
CA SER A 85 16.16 -31.98 13.97
C SER A 85 17.10 -33.19 13.87
N GLU A 86 17.02 -33.99 12.81
CA GLU A 86 17.89 -35.13 12.56
C GLU A 86 19.32 -34.71 12.21
N ASP A 87 19.48 -33.58 11.52
CA ASP A 87 20.79 -33.00 11.15
C ASP A 87 21.56 -32.53 12.41
N LEU A 88 20.86 -32.33 13.53
CA LEU A 88 21.42 -31.87 14.79
C LEU A 88 21.80 -32.98 15.77
N ASN A 89 21.77 -34.26 15.34
CA ASN A 89 22.17 -35.44 16.14
C ASN A 89 23.68 -35.58 16.32
N HIS A 90 24.36 -34.48 16.68
CA HIS A 90 25.79 -34.44 17.04
C HIS A 90 26.01 -33.60 18.30
N PRO A 91 27.15 -33.71 18.99
CA PRO A 91 27.46 -32.86 20.12
C PRO A 91 27.37 -31.38 19.79
N VAL A 92 26.86 -30.58 20.77
CA VAL A 92 26.70 -29.13 20.60
C VAL A 92 28.07 -28.47 20.55
N GLU A 93 28.30 -27.71 19.51
CA GLU A 93 29.53 -26.94 19.33
C GLU A 93 29.36 -25.47 19.71
N ASP A 94 30.38 -24.83 20.25
CA ASP A 94 30.33 -23.45 20.74
C ASP A 94 29.95 -22.41 19.68
N TRP A 95 30.16 -22.71 18.42
CA TRP A 95 29.82 -21.84 17.28
C TRP A 95 28.40 -22.06 16.74
N GLU A 96 27.60 -22.92 17.36
CA GLU A 96 26.22 -23.17 16.95
C GLU A 96 25.24 -22.22 17.62
N PHE A 97 24.12 -21.95 16.94
CA PHE A 97 23.00 -21.15 17.46
C PHE A 97 22.48 -21.72 18.77
N ARG A 98 22.28 -23.03 18.86
CA ARG A 98 21.75 -23.72 20.06
C ARG A 98 22.69 -23.66 21.28
N ALA A 99 23.98 -23.36 21.07
CA ALA A 99 24.95 -23.18 22.16
C ALA A 99 24.85 -21.79 22.83
N LYS A 100 24.21 -20.83 22.14
CA LYS A 100 24.17 -19.45 22.63
C LYS A 100 23.04 -19.26 23.65
N PRO A 101 23.21 -18.32 24.62
CA PRO A 101 22.15 -17.97 25.55
C PRO A 101 20.91 -17.41 24.81
N ALA A 102 19.73 -17.60 25.39
CA ALA A 102 18.46 -17.29 24.74
C ALA A 102 18.35 -15.84 24.23
N TRP A 103 18.91 -14.86 24.98
CA TRP A 103 18.89 -13.44 24.55
C TRP A 103 19.71 -13.18 23.29
N GLN A 104 20.84 -13.88 23.07
CA GLN A 104 21.62 -13.75 21.83
C GLN A 104 20.88 -14.37 20.65
N ARG A 105 20.27 -15.53 20.87
CA ARG A 105 19.42 -16.18 19.89
C ARG A 105 18.21 -15.31 19.52
N LEU A 106 17.61 -14.65 20.52
CA LEU A 106 16.51 -13.71 20.30
C LEU A 106 16.95 -12.53 19.41
N LEU A 107 18.11 -11.94 19.67
CA LEU A 107 18.64 -10.84 18.84
C LEU A 107 18.97 -11.28 17.42
N ILE A 108 19.44 -12.51 17.22
CA ILE A 108 19.66 -13.08 15.89
C ILE A 108 18.33 -13.16 15.15
N MET A 109 17.26 -13.68 15.78
CA MET A 109 15.96 -13.82 15.13
C MET A 109 15.23 -12.49 14.88
N VAL A 110 15.32 -11.55 15.81
CA VAL A 110 14.75 -10.21 15.62
C VAL A 110 15.55 -9.38 14.61
N GLY A 111 16.80 -9.78 14.31
CA GLY A 111 17.72 -9.03 13.47
C GLY A 111 17.18 -8.71 12.09
N GLY A 112 16.56 -9.66 11.41
CA GLY A 112 15.93 -9.46 10.09
C GLY A 112 14.80 -8.45 10.12
N VAL A 113 13.88 -8.63 11.06
CA VAL A 113 12.74 -7.71 11.29
C VAL A 113 13.22 -6.30 11.61
N LEU A 114 14.18 -6.18 12.51
CA LEU A 114 14.74 -4.89 12.92
C LEU A 114 15.38 -4.15 11.73
N MET A 115 16.16 -4.85 10.91
CA MET A 115 16.81 -4.22 9.77
C MET A 115 15.82 -3.77 8.69
N ASN A 116 14.76 -4.51 8.43
CA ASN A 116 13.71 -4.06 7.54
C ASN A 116 12.95 -2.84 8.09
N PHE A 117 12.66 -2.82 9.38
CA PHE A 117 12.03 -1.66 10.00
C PHE A 117 12.92 -0.41 9.92
N LEU A 118 14.21 -0.54 10.26
CA LEU A 118 15.17 0.55 10.14
C LEU A 118 15.35 1.03 8.69
N LEU A 119 15.37 0.10 7.74
CA LEU A 119 15.41 0.43 6.31
C LEU A 119 14.20 1.28 5.90
N ALA A 120 13.00 0.90 6.32
CA ALA A 120 11.79 1.66 6.02
C ALA A 120 11.87 3.10 6.55
N LEU A 121 12.26 3.26 7.82
CA LEU A 121 12.44 4.57 8.44
C LEU A 121 13.49 5.42 7.70
N PHE A 122 14.58 4.79 7.29
CA PHE A 122 15.62 5.45 6.52
C PHE A 122 15.11 5.88 5.13
N ILE A 123 14.40 5.00 4.41
CA ILE A 123 13.85 5.33 3.08
C ILE A 123 12.84 6.48 3.19
N TYR A 124 11.91 6.45 4.16
CA TYR A 124 10.96 7.55 4.38
C TYR A 124 11.68 8.88 4.68
N SER A 125 12.74 8.83 5.50
CA SER A 125 13.55 10.02 5.77
C SER A 125 14.19 10.56 4.49
N MET A 126 14.73 9.68 3.64
CA MET A 126 15.37 10.10 2.39
C MET A 126 14.35 10.58 1.34
N ILE A 127 13.13 10.04 1.34
CA ILE A 127 12.02 10.55 0.51
C ILE A 127 11.72 12.00 0.91
N LEU A 128 11.52 12.26 2.19
CA LEU A 128 11.22 13.61 2.68
C LEU A 128 12.38 14.59 2.45
N PHE A 129 13.62 14.13 2.59
CA PHE A 129 14.80 14.94 2.27
C PHE A 129 14.87 15.30 0.79
N LYS A 130 14.58 14.35 -0.12
CA LYS A 130 14.78 14.53 -1.56
C LYS A 130 13.61 15.25 -2.24
N TRP A 131 12.37 14.90 -1.87
CA TRP A 131 11.14 15.38 -2.53
C TRP A 131 10.29 16.28 -1.65
N GLY A 132 10.57 16.30 -0.34
CA GLY A 132 9.71 16.98 0.63
C GLY A 132 8.37 16.27 0.79
N ASP A 133 7.41 17.00 1.33
CA ASP A 133 6.03 16.58 1.49
C ASP A 133 5.12 17.65 0.89
N GLN A 134 4.19 17.26 0.03
CA GLN A 134 3.30 18.19 -0.66
C GLN A 134 1.86 17.70 -0.52
N TYR A 135 1.02 18.58 -0.02
CA TYR A 135 -0.41 18.31 0.10
C TYR A 135 -1.23 19.60 -0.01
N VAL A 136 -2.51 19.45 -0.33
CA VAL A 136 -3.48 20.52 -0.20
C VAL A 136 -4.17 20.32 1.14
N SER A 137 -4.16 21.36 1.99
CA SER A 137 -4.91 21.32 3.25
C SER A 137 -6.40 21.26 2.95
N LEU A 138 -7.14 20.42 3.69
CA LEU A 138 -8.60 20.38 3.58
C LEU A 138 -9.25 21.77 3.79
N GLN A 139 -8.63 22.60 4.63
CA GLN A 139 -9.11 23.95 4.92
C GLN A 139 -8.83 24.95 3.76
N ASP A 140 -7.84 24.66 2.92
CA ASP A 140 -7.54 25.44 1.71
C ASP A 140 -8.35 24.96 0.48
N MET A 141 -9.16 23.90 0.62
CA MET A 141 -10.08 23.43 -0.42
C MET A 141 -11.32 24.29 -0.46
N THR A 142 -11.22 25.43 -1.11
CA THR A 142 -12.25 26.51 -1.11
C THR A 142 -13.61 26.08 -1.67
N TYR A 143 -13.63 25.04 -2.52
CA TYR A 143 -14.88 24.47 -3.05
C TYR A 143 -15.47 23.39 -2.14
N GLY A 144 -14.73 23.00 -1.08
CA GLY A 144 -15.11 21.92 -0.18
C GLY A 144 -15.03 20.54 -0.82
N MET A 145 -15.80 19.62 -0.25
CA MET A 145 -15.83 18.21 -0.67
C MET A 145 -17.14 17.89 -1.37
N GLU A 146 -17.11 16.93 -2.26
CA GLU A 146 -18.27 16.27 -2.86
C GLU A 146 -18.50 14.92 -2.17
N PHE A 147 -19.76 14.58 -1.96
CA PHE A 147 -20.16 13.42 -1.18
C PHE A 147 -21.11 12.53 -1.99
N ASN A 148 -20.98 11.21 -1.85
CA ASN A 148 -21.93 10.31 -2.47
C ASN A 148 -23.25 10.24 -1.69
N GLU A 149 -24.25 9.55 -2.26
CA GLU A 149 -25.58 9.39 -1.68
C GLU A 149 -25.55 8.79 -0.26
N ARG A 150 -24.59 7.92 0.07
CA ARG A 150 -24.40 7.34 1.41
C ARG A 150 -24.01 8.43 2.41
N ALA A 151 -23.01 9.24 2.07
CA ALA A 151 -22.54 10.33 2.90
C ALA A 151 -23.60 11.42 3.09
N GLU A 152 -24.35 11.74 2.03
CA GLU A 152 -25.46 12.68 2.10
C GLU A 152 -26.59 12.23 3.04
N LYS A 153 -26.92 10.92 3.04
CA LYS A 153 -27.91 10.34 3.98
C LYS A 153 -27.46 10.42 5.43
N ILE A 154 -26.16 10.46 5.69
CA ILE A 154 -25.58 10.66 7.03
C ILE A 154 -25.69 12.12 7.45
N GLY A 155 -25.71 13.06 6.51
CA GLY A 155 -25.86 14.49 6.79
C GLY A 155 -24.79 15.39 6.19
N PHE A 156 -23.80 14.83 5.48
CA PHE A 156 -22.85 15.61 4.69
C PHE A 156 -23.56 16.31 3.52
N ARG A 157 -22.97 17.37 3.03
CA ARG A 157 -23.44 18.12 1.86
C ARG A 157 -22.27 18.55 1.00
N ASP A 158 -22.46 18.56 -0.32
CA ASP A 158 -21.48 19.11 -1.25
C ASP A 158 -21.11 20.54 -0.86
N GLY A 159 -19.81 20.82 -0.89
CA GLY A 159 -19.24 22.08 -0.45
C GLY A 159 -18.87 22.14 1.03
N ASP A 160 -19.16 21.11 1.85
CA ASP A 160 -18.65 21.04 3.22
C ASP A 160 -17.13 20.96 3.22
N ILE A 161 -16.49 21.75 4.09
CA ILE A 161 -15.05 21.64 4.36
C ILE A 161 -14.87 20.87 5.66
N LEU A 162 -14.16 19.74 5.61
CA LEU A 162 -13.91 18.89 6.77
C LEU A 162 -12.95 19.60 7.74
N LEU A 163 -13.32 19.70 9.02
CA LEU A 163 -12.53 20.40 10.04
C LEU A 163 -11.88 19.43 11.04
N SER A 164 -12.68 18.56 11.64
CA SER A 164 -12.22 17.62 12.66
C SER A 164 -13.12 16.41 12.79
N ALA A 165 -12.58 15.33 13.35
CA ALA A 165 -13.30 14.12 13.70
C ALA A 165 -13.02 13.78 15.18
N ASP A 166 -14.07 13.66 16.02
CA ASP A 166 -13.97 13.51 17.48
C ASP A 166 -13.00 14.52 18.13
N GLY A 167 -12.95 15.74 17.61
CA GLY A 167 -12.09 16.84 18.07
C GLY A 167 -10.65 16.78 17.55
N GLN A 168 -10.26 15.75 16.80
CA GLN A 168 -8.95 15.70 16.14
C GLN A 168 -9.01 16.45 14.80
N PRO A 169 -8.13 17.43 14.56
CA PRO A 169 -8.10 18.17 13.29
C PRO A 169 -7.88 17.25 12.09
N LEU A 170 -8.60 17.47 11.01
CA LEU A 170 -8.39 16.84 9.72
C LEU A 170 -7.63 17.85 8.83
N GLU A 171 -6.40 17.51 8.47
CA GLU A 171 -5.52 18.42 7.71
C GLU A 171 -5.41 18.06 6.25
N ARG A 172 -5.40 16.76 5.92
CA ARG A 172 -5.08 16.25 4.60
C ARG A 172 -6.19 15.36 4.05
N PHE A 173 -6.33 15.39 2.74
CA PHE A 173 -7.16 14.42 2.03
C PHE A 173 -6.34 13.16 1.70
N ASP A 174 -6.45 12.16 2.54
CA ASP A 174 -5.73 10.87 2.41
C ASP A 174 -6.52 9.72 3.04
N VAL A 175 -5.95 8.52 3.00
CA VAL A 175 -6.55 7.31 3.60
C VAL A 175 -6.65 7.41 5.11
N ASP A 176 -5.72 8.11 5.77
CA ASP A 176 -5.75 8.30 7.23
C ASP A 176 -6.92 9.21 7.64
N MET A 177 -7.26 10.21 6.82
CA MET A 177 -8.47 11.01 7.00
C MET A 177 -9.73 10.12 6.92
N LEU A 178 -9.84 9.27 5.88
CA LEU A 178 -10.98 8.36 5.74
C LEU A 178 -11.08 7.39 6.92
N ARG A 179 -9.97 6.85 7.39
CA ARG A 179 -9.90 5.99 8.58
C ARG A 179 -10.38 6.74 9.81
N THR A 180 -9.88 7.96 10.02
CA THR A 180 -10.26 8.81 11.16
C THR A 180 -11.76 9.12 11.14
N ILE A 181 -12.32 9.45 9.98
CA ILE A 181 -13.75 9.68 9.83
C ILE A 181 -14.55 8.41 10.18
N THR A 182 -14.18 7.25 9.65
CA THR A 182 -14.93 6.00 9.89
C THR A 182 -14.88 5.50 11.33
N GLU A 183 -13.89 5.91 12.09
CA GLU A 183 -13.73 5.56 13.51
C GLU A 183 -14.37 6.61 14.46
N ALA A 184 -14.67 7.80 13.94
CA ALA A 184 -15.26 8.89 14.72
C ALA A 184 -16.76 8.73 14.93
N ARG A 185 -17.26 9.35 16.00
CA ARG A 185 -18.71 9.50 16.28
C ARG A 185 -19.25 10.81 15.77
N VAL A 186 -18.42 11.84 15.72
CA VAL A 186 -18.82 13.20 15.32
C VAL A 186 -17.76 13.78 14.39
N VAL A 187 -18.20 14.26 13.24
CA VAL A 187 -17.37 15.04 12.33
C VAL A 187 -17.88 16.48 12.31
N LYS A 188 -16.95 17.42 12.48
CA LYS A 188 -17.24 18.85 12.30
C LYS A 188 -16.87 19.28 10.91
N VAL A 189 -17.76 20.02 10.28
CA VAL A 189 -17.56 20.60 8.95
C VAL A 189 -17.85 22.11 8.98
N ASN A 190 -17.18 22.84 8.11
CA ASN A 190 -17.59 24.21 7.79
C ASN A 190 -18.53 24.16 6.59
N ARG A 191 -19.79 24.50 6.81
CA ARG A 191 -20.85 24.59 5.80
C ARG A 191 -21.20 26.05 5.59
N GLN A 192 -20.72 26.62 4.51
CA GLN A 192 -20.98 28.03 4.13
C GLN A 192 -20.65 29.05 5.26
N GLY A 193 -19.52 28.81 5.96
CA GLY A 193 -19.06 29.68 7.06
C GLY A 193 -19.61 29.33 8.43
N GLN A 194 -20.46 28.32 8.56
CA GLN A 194 -21.00 27.84 9.84
C GLN A 194 -20.43 26.48 10.19
N GLU A 195 -20.02 26.30 11.44
CA GLU A 195 -19.61 24.96 11.92
C GLU A 195 -20.87 24.11 12.16
N VAL A 196 -20.89 22.92 11.57
CA VAL A 196 -21.95 21.93 11.71
C VAL A 196 -21.34 20.62 12.23
N GLU A 197 -22.01 20.02 13.21
CA GLU A 197 -21.66 18.69 13.71
C GLU A 197 -22.50 17.62 13.01
N ILE A 198 -21.83 16.61 12.46
CA ILE A 198 -22.45 15.46 11.79
C ILE A 198 -22.18 14.22 12.64
N PHE A 199 -23.25 13.57 13.11
CA PHE A 199 -23.17 12.35 13.89
C PHE A 199 -23.10 11.13 12.97
N LEU A 200 -22.03 10.34 13.11
CA LEU A 200 -21.80 9.21 12.24
C LEU A 200 -22.41 7.92 12.81
N PRO A 201 -23.08 7.11 11.98
CA PRO A 201 -23.35 5.72 12.30
C PRO A 201 -22.06 4.89 12.26
N GLU A 202 -22.09 3.65 12.70
CA GLU A 202 -20.99 2.73 12.45
C GLU A 202 -20.80 2.52 10.93
N ILE A 203 -19.64 2.89 10.43
CA ILE A 203 -19.28 2.80 9.01
C ILE A 203 -17.96 2.03 8.90
N SER A 204 -17.90 1.08 7.98
CA SER A 204 -16.65 0.38 7.69
C SER A 204 -15.84 1.14 6.62
N LEU A 205 -14.53 1.31 6.87
CA LEU A 205 -13.61 1.85 5.86
C LEU A 205 -13.65 1.02 4.56
N LEU A 206 -13.77 -0.30 4.65
CA LEU A 206 -13.85 -1.18 3.48
C LEU A 206 -15.12 -0.97 2.66
N ASP A 207 -16.22 -0.58 3.30
CA ASP A 207 -17.47 -0.32 2.59
C ASP A 207 -17.36 0.98 1.79
N ILE A 208 -16.86 2.05 2.44
CA ILE A 208 -16.73 3.35 1.77
C ILE A 208 -15.60 3.36 0.72
N ALA A 209 -14.55 2.55 0.90
CA ALA A 209 -13.47 2.44 -0.08
C ALA A 209 -13.90 1.77 -1.40
N LYS A 210 -15.06 1.09 -1.41
CA LYS A 210 -15.64 0.44 -2.61
C LYS A 210 -16.75 1.28 -3.24
N ASP A 211 -17.17 2.34 -2.57
CA ASP A 211 -18.25 3.18 -3.12
C ASP A 211 -17.84 3.80 -4.46
N SER A 212 -18.76 3.77 -5.39
CA SER A 212 -18.64 4.44 -6.70
C SER A 212 -19.97 5.13 -6.99
N PRO A 213 -20.03 6.47 -6.98
CA PRO A 213 -18.95 7.43 -6.69
C PRO A 213 -18.34 7.29 -5.29
N ALA A 214 -17.12 7.81 -5.10
CA ALA A 214 -16.42 7.76 -3.83
C ALA A 214 -17.24 8.38 -2.69
N PHE A 215 -17.08 7.85 -1.46
CA PHE A 215 -17.78 8.38 -0.27
C PHE A 215 -17.56 9.88 -0.09
N VAL A 216 -16.36 10.34 -0.31
CA VAL A 216 -15.95 11.75 -0.29
C VAL A 216 -14.80 11.96 -1.26
N GLU A 217 -14.83 13.04 -1.99
CA GLU A 217 -13.75 13.49 -2.88
C GLU A 217 -13.72 15.03 -2.94
N PRO A 218 -12.60 15.67 -3.33
CA PRO A 218 -12.57 17.12 -3.52
C PRO A 218 -13.60 17.55 -4.57
N LEU A 219 -14.46 18.51 -4.23
CA LEU A 219 -15.42 19.06 -5.17
C LEU A 219 -14.70 19.84 -6.28
N ILE A 220 -14.91 19.45 -7.51
CA ILE A 220 -14.34 20.08 -8.69
C ILE A 220 -15.43 20.84 -9.41
N PRO A 221 -15.31 22.18 -9.54
CA PRO A 221 -16.29 22.96 -10.30
C PRO A 221 -16.48 22.43 -11.72
N ASN A 222 -17.72 22.39 -12.18
CA ASN A 222 -18.10 21.92 -13.51
C ASN A 222 -17.77 22.93 -14.64
N VAL A 223 -16.68 23.69 -14.48
CA VAL A 223 -16.17 24.67 -15.44
C VAL A 223 -14.99 24.09 -16.19
N VAL A 224 -15.02 24.18 -17.51
CA VAL A 224 -13.93 23.76 -18.38
C VAL A 224 -12.75 24.74 -18.26
N ASP A 225 -11.57 24.21 -17.90
CA ASP A 225 -10.34 24.99 -17.84
C ASP A 225 -9.58 24.99 -19.15
N SER A 226 -9.44 23.83 -19.79
CA SER A 226 -8.80 23.73 -21.09
C SER A 226 -9.45 22.67 -21.97
N VAL A 227 -9.32 22.85 -23.29
CA VAL A 227 -9.80 21.92 -24.30
C VAL A 227 -8.64 21.56 -25.23
N VAL A 228 -8.44 20.26 -25.44
CA VAL A 228 -7.36 19.75 -26.29
C VAL A 228 -7.79 19.77 -27.75
N ALA A 229 -7.04 20.49 -28.62
CA ALA A 229 -7.33 20.56 -30.04
C ALA A 229 -7.39 19.16 -30.71
N GLY A 230 -8.36 18.96 -31.61
CA GLY A 230 -8.57 17.66 -32.27
C GLY A 230 -9.13 16.56 -31.39
N ARG A 231 -9.75 16.94 -30.28
CA ARG A 231 -10.48 16.03 -29.39
C ARG A 231 -11.98 16.37 -29.41
N PRO A 232 -12.85 15.46 -29.00
CA PRO A 232 -14.31 15.60 -29.15
C PRO A 232 -14.90 16.92 -28.66
N PHE A 233 -14.48 17.47 -27.55
CA PHE A 233 -14.99 18.75 -27.06
C PHE A 233 -14.54 19.95 -27.92
N ALA A 234 -13.29 19.93 -28.41
CA ALA A 234 -12.85 20.95 -29.33
C ALA A 234 -13.64 20.93 -30.66
N ASP A 235 -13.86 19.70 -31.18
CA ASP A 235 -14.60 19.51 -32.45
C ASP A 235 -16.09 19.87 -32.27
N ALA A 236 -16.66 19.67 -31.09
CA ALA A 236 -18.01 20.09 -30.73
C ALA A 236 -18.12 21.59 -30.38
N GLY A 237 -17.00 22.34 -30.33
CA GLY A 237 -17.01 23.77 -30.07
C GLY A 237 -17.07 24.19 -28.62
N ILE A 238 -16.82 23.28 -27.68
CA ILE A 238 -16.65 23.61 -26.24
C ILE A 238 -15.35 24.42 -26.06
N GLN A 239 -15.39 25.38 -25.14
CA GLN A 239 -14.30 26.32 -24.90
C GLN A 239 -13.99 26.43 -23.41
N GLN A 240 -12.82 27.00 -23.12
CA GLN A 240 -12.44 27.40 -21.76
C GLN A 240 -13.48 28.34 -21.17
N GLY A 241 -13.91 28.12 -19.93
CA GLY A 241 -14.91 28.90 -19.23
C GLY A 241 -16.35 28.41 -19.41
N ASP A 242 -16.60 27.45 -20.31
CA ASP A 242 -17.91 26.83 -20.41
C ASP A 242 -18.25 26.04 -19.13
N THR A 243 -19.47 26.20 -18.65
CA THR A 243 -19.98 25.45 -17.49
C THR A 243 -20.82 24.27 -17.96
N LEU A 244 -20.45 23.05 -17.59
CA LEU A 244 -21.17 21.84 -17.95
C LEU A 244 -22.40 21.68 -17.03
N LEU A 245 -23.59 21.60 -17.58
CA LEU A 245 -24.85 21.64 -16.82
C LEU A 245 -25.58 20.31 -16.74
N ALA A 246 -25.57 19.52 -17.81
CA ALA A 246 -26.22 18.21 -17.84
C ALA A 246 -25.64 17.31 -18.95
N VAL A 247 -25.64 15.99 -18.72
CA VAL A 247 -25.37 14.94 -19.69
C VAL A 247 -26.59 14.05 -19.83
N ASN A 248 -27.11 13.86 -21.05
CA ASN A 248 -28.32 13.08 -21.33
C ASN A 248 -29.51 13.42 -20.41
N GLY A 249 -29.66 14.72 -20.07
CA GLY A 249 -30.72 15.22 -19.19
C GLY A 249 -30.46 15.04 -17.69
N LYS A 250 -29.39 14.36 -17.27
CA LYS A 250 -28.96 14.30 -15.85
C LYS A 250 -28.14 15.55 -15.54
N ALA A 251 -28.55 16.30 -14.51
CA ALA A 251 -27.87 17.52 -14.07
C ALA A 251 -26.49 17.20 -13.52
N LEU A 252 -25.57 18.16 -13.70
CA LEU A 252 -24.21 18.13 -13.19
C LEU A 252 -24.04 19.25 -12.17
N ASN A 253 -23.66 18.90 -10.94
CA ASN A 253 -23.30 19.84 -9.88
C ASN A 253 -21.77 20.01 -9.77
N SER A 254 -21.00 19.11 -10.36
CA SER A 254 -19.55 19.08 -10.32
C SER A 254 -18.96 18.53 -11.61
N TYR A 255 -17.66 18.70 -11.78
CA TYR A 255 -16.91 18.03 -12.86
C TYR A 255 -16.72 16.53 -12.53
N ASN A 256 -16.66 16.14 -11.24
CA ASN A 256 -16.63 14.74 -10.83
C ASN A 256 -17.91 14.03 -11.29
N ALA A 257 -19.06 14.66 -11.12
CA ALA A 257 -20.34 14.11 -11.61
C ALA A 257 -20.33 13.91 -13.15
N PHE A 258 -19.67 14.81 -13.90
CA PHE A 258 -19.46 14.65 -15.34
C PHE A 258 -18.57 13.44 -15.65
N VAL A 259 -17.43 13.29 -14.96
CA VAL A 259 -16.52 12.14 -15.14
C VAL A 259 -17.22 10.83 -14.81
N ASN A 260 -18.00 10.79 -13.73
CA ASN A 260 -18.76 9.61 -13.32
C ASN A 260 -19.81 9.23 -14.39
N GLN A 261 -20.52 10.20 -14.96
CA GLN A 261 -21.47 9.93 -16.06
C GLN A 261 -20.76 9.45 -17.34
N LEU A 262 -19.56 9.95 -17.64
CA LEU A 262 -18.75 9.41 -18.74
C LEU A 262 -18.33 7.96 -18.49
N ALA A 263 -17.99 7.61 -17.24
CA ALA A 263 -17.68 6.24 -16.88
C ALA A 263 -18.87 5.29 -17.06
N ASP A 264 -20.09 5.72 -16.69
CA ASP A 264 -21.33 4.97 -16.91
C ASP A 264 -21.61 4.77 -18.42
N LEU A 265 -21.42 5.82 -19.23
CA LEU A 265 -21.58 5.76 -20.68
C LEU A 265 -20.56 4.80 -21.31
N ARG A 266 -19.32 4.85 -20.84
CA ARG A 266 -18.27 3.91 -21.24
C ARG A 266 -18.68 2.47 -20.93
N ALA A 267 -19.07 2.17 -19.69
CA ALA A 267 -19.48 0.82 -19.28
C ALA A 267 -20.63 0.29 -20.14
N SER A 268 -21.61 1.17 -20.44
CA SER A 268 -22.75 0.81 -21.31
C SER A 268 -22.32 0.57 -22.77
N ALA A 269 -21.41 1.40 -23.29
CA ALA A 269 -20.91 1.25 -24.65
C ALA A 269 -20.04 -0.01 -24.81
N GLU A 270 -19.19 -0.31 -23.82
CA GLU A 270 -18.36 -1.52 -23.78
C GLU A 270 -19.24 -2.80 -23.72
N ALA A 271 -20.34 -2.78 -22.97
CA ALA A 271 -21.31 -3.87 -22.93
C ALA A 271 -22.00 -4.10 -24.30
N ASP A 272 -22.17 -3.03 -25.08
CA ASP A 272 -22.70 -3.07 -26.45
C ASP A 272 -21.59 -3.30 -27.51
N GLU A 273 -20.36 -3.63 -27.12
CA GLU A 273 -19.19 -3.80 -28.00
C GLU A 273 -18.85 -2.55 -28.84
N LYS A 274 -19.27 -1.36 -28.40
CA LYS A 274 -18.97 -0.08 -29.05
C LYS A 274 -17.61 0.45 -28.56
N LYS A 275 -16.93 1.19 -29.42
CA LYS A 275 -15.62 1.83 -29.12
C LYS A 275 -15.73 3.31 -28.75
N THR A 276 -16.91 3.87 -28.82
CA THR A 276 -17.22 5.27 -28.54
C THR A 276 -18.60 5.35 -27.89
N ALA A 277 -18.88 6.44 -27.19
CA ALA A 277 -20.19 6.71 -26.61
C ALA A 277 -20.72 8.05 -27.11
N ASP A 278 -21.99 8.07 -27.52
CA ASP A 278 -22.69 9.29 -27.91
C ASP A 278 -23.48 9.83 -26.72
N PHE A 279 -23.46 11.14 -26.52
CA PHE A 279 -24.25 11.79 -25.48
C PHE A 279 -24.63 13.21 -25.85
N THR A 280 -25.68 13.72 -25.22
CA THR A 280 -26.11 15.11 -25.31
C THR A 280 -25.59 15.88 -24.13
N LEU A 281 -24.86 16.97 -24.38
CA LEU A 281 -24.32 17.86 -23.37
C LEU A 281 -25.09 19.19 -23.37
N VAL A 282 -25.59 19.59 -22.20
CA VAL A 282 -26.07 20.93 -21.94
C VAL A 282 -24.96 21.70 -21.25
N TYR A 283 -24.60 22.86 -21.78
CA TYR A 283 -23.61 23.73 -21.19
C TYR A 283 -24.05 25.18 -21.16
N SER A 284 -23.35 26.02 -20.43
CA SER A 284 -23.57 27.47 -20.39
C SER A 284 -22.30 28.20 -20.76
N ARG A 285 -22.40 29.14 -21.67
CA ARG A 285 -21.33 30.08 -22.06
C ARG A 285 -21.79 31.51 -21.81
N ALA A 286 -21.06 32.22 -20.95
CA ALA A 286 -21.44 33.59 -20.56
C ALA A 286 -22.92 33.72 -20.12
N GLY A 287 -23.47 32.75 -19.43
CA GLY A 287 -24.85 32.72 -18.95
C GLY A 287 -25.89 32.24 -19.97
N VAL A 288 -25.50 32.03 -21.23
CA VAL A 288 -26.41 31.46 -22.25
C VAL A 288 -26.30 29.95 -22.28
N ARG A 289 -27.42 29.26 -22.16
CA ARG A 289 -27.48 27.80 -22.23
C ARG A 289 -27.57 27.36 -23.69
N ASP A 290 -26.84 26.31 -24.01
CA ASP A 290 -26.88 25.64 -25.29
C ASP A 290 -26.76 24.12 -25.12
N THR A 291 -27.09 23.38 -26.17
CA THR A 291 -27.11 21.90 -26.14
C THR A 291 -26.43 21.37 -27.39
N ILE A 292 -25.47 20.47 -27.22
CA ILE A 292 -24.75 19.87 -28.32
C ILE A 292 -24.74 18.34 -28.18
N ALA A 293 -24.63 17.65 -29.30
CA ALA A 293 -24.33 16.23 -29.35
C ALA A 293 -22.81 16.04 -29.39
N VAL A 294 -22.29 15.15 -28.57
CA VAL A 294 -20.87 14.82 -28.48
C VAL A 294 -20.69 13.33 -28.59
N GLN A 295 -19.69 12.90 -29.34
CA GLN A 295 -19.21 11.53 -29.35
C GLN A 295 -17.84 11.48 -28.68
N THR A 296 -17.59 10.55 -27.77
CA THR A 296 -16.26 10.36 -27.17
C THR A 296 -15.27 9.82 -28.20
N ASP A 297 -13.98 9.94 -27.91
CA ASP A 297 -12.98 9.20 -28.68
C ASP A 297 -12.98 7.70 -28.32
N THR A 298 -12.10 6.93 -28.97
CA THR A 298 -11.97 5.46 -28.74
C THR A 298 -11.40 5.08 -27.37
N LEU A 299 -10.96 6.06 -26.58
CA LEU A 299 -10.56 5.90 -25.18
C LEU A 299 -11.68 6.39 -24.23
N PHE A 300 -12.86 6.69 -24.74
CA PHE A 300 -13.99 7.27 -24.01
C PHE A 300 -13.67 8.61 -23.35
N MET A 301 -12.78 9.40 -23.95
CA MET A 301 -12.39 10.71 -23.46
C MET A 301 -12.97 11.82 -24.34
N VAL A 302 -13.15 12.99 -23.76
CA VAL A 302 -13.66 14.18 -24.47
C VAL A 302 -12.56 15.23 -24.74
N GLY A 303 -11.41 15.11 -24.08
CA GLY A 303 -10.26 16.01 -24.28
C GLY A 303 -10.45 17.38 -23.62
N ALA A 304 -10.98 17.42 -22.41
CA ALA A 304 -11.06 18.63 -21.59
C ALA A 304 -10.49 18.39 -20.19
N THR A 305 -10.06 19.48 -19.56
CA THR A 305 -9.69 19.51 -18.14
C THR A 305 -10.57 20.50 -17.39
N SER A 306 -10.72 20.30 -16.11
CA SER A 306 -11.41 21.22 -15.21
C SER A 306 -10.42 22.08 -14.45
N LYS A 307 -10.89 23.21 -13.94
CA LYS A 307 -10.11 24.15 -13.15
C LYS A 307 -10.01 23.68 -11.70
N VAL A 308 -9.09 22.75 -11.37
CA VAL A 308 -9.09 22.12 -10.05
C VAL A 308 -7.87 22.43 -9.21
N LEU A 309 -6.69 22.18 -9.74
CA LEU A 309 -5.48 22.20 -8.91
C LEU A 309 -4.75 23.54 -8.95
N ALA A 310 -5.02 24.38 -9.96
CA ALA A 310 -4.38 25.68 -10.11
C ALA A 310 -4.83 26.69 -9.03
N ASP A 311 -6.02 26.50 -8.46
CA ASP A 311 -6.61 27.41 -7.49
C ASP A 311 -6.35 27.01 -6.03
N TYR A 312 -5.87 25.78 -5.77
CA TYR A 312 -5.57 25.33 -4.41
C TYR A 312 -4.14 25.67 -4.00
N LYS A 313 -4.01 26.20 -2.78
CA LYS A 313 -2.70 26.43 -2.19
C LYS A 313 -2.06 25.09 -1.80
N VAL A 314 -1.05 24.69 -2.56
CA VAL A 314 -0.25 23.52 -2.23
C VAL A 314 0.70 23.89 -1.10
N THR A 315 0.54 23.25 0.06
CA THR A 315 1.49 23.31 1.16
C THR A 315 2.66 22.42 0.81
N LYS A 316 3.86 22.99 0.75
CA LYS A 316 5.10 22.30 0.47
C LYS A 316 6.00 22.37 1.69
N LEU A 317 6.29 21.23 2.30
CA LEU A 317 7.23 21.09 3.41
C LEU A 317 8.55 20.55 2.85
N GLU A 318 9.60 21.34 2.98
CA GLU A 318 10.96 20.94 2.62
C GLU A 318 11.73 20.64 3.90
N TYR A 319 12.46 19.54 3.91
CA TYR A 319 13.23 19.10 5.08
C TYR A 319 14.72 19.10 4.76
N GLY A 320 15.50 19.71 5.63
CA GLY A 320 16.95 19.51 5.62
C GLY A 320 17.33 18.06 5.95
N PHE A 321 18.57 17.67 5.65
CA PHE A 321 19.01 16.28 5.84
C PHE A 321 18.71 15.76 7.26
N PHE A 322 19.08 16.50 8.31
CA PHE A 322 18.84 16.07 9.70
C PHE A 322 17.38 16.20 10.12
N GLU A 323 16.64 17.16 9.58
CA GLU A 323 15.22 17.37 9.87
C GLU A 323 14.34 16.28 9.26
N SER A 324 14.80 15.67 8.18
CA SER A 324 14.06 14.58 7.51
C SER A 324 13.98 13.30 8.37
N PHE A 325 14.94 13.06 9.29
CA PHE A 325 14.92 11.85 10.11
C PHE A 325 13.75 11.81 11.09
N PRO A 326 13.53 12.80 11.97
CA PRO A 326 12.36 12.76 12.85
C PRO A 326 11.03 12.73 12.07
N ALA A 327 10.93 13.46 10.96
CA ALA A 327 9.73 13.45 10.12
C ALA A 327 9.52 12.09 9.44
N GLY A 328 10.57 11.48 8.87
CA GLY A 328 10.51 10.15 8.25
C GLY A 328 10.23 9.03 9.25
N ILE A 329 10.77 9.13 10.48
CA ILE A 329 10.45 8.21 11.57
C ILE A 329 8.96 8.33 11.95
N ALA A 330 8.44 9.54 12.08
CA ALA A 330 7.03 9.78 12.37
C ALA A 330 6.14 9.21 11.26
N LEU A 331 6.48 9.44 9.99
CA LEU A 331 5.77 8.89 8.83
C LEU A 331 5.77 7.36 8.85
N GLY A 332 6.94 6.72 9.04
CA GLY A 332 7.05 5.27 9.08
C GLY A 332 6.29 4.64 10.26
N VAL A 333 6.34 5.25 11.44
CA VAL A 333 5.59 4.78 12.62
C VAL A 333 4.09 4.93 12.39
N ASN A 334 3.63 6.03 11.78
CA ASN A 334 2.21 6.23 11.47
C ASN A 334 1.74 5.23 10.41
N THR A 335 2.55 4.96 9.38
CA THR A 335 2.26 3.91 8.38
C THR A 335 2.11 2.55 9.05
N LEU A 336 3.02 2.19 9.98
CA LEU A 336 2.90 0.94 10.73
C LEU A 336 1.62 0.89 11.57
N LYS A 337 1.30 1.96 12.31
CA LYS A 337 0.07 2.04 13.11
C LYS A 337 -1.17 1.87 12.24
N GLY A 338 -1.23 2.56 11.10
CA GLY A 338 -2.32 2.42 10.14
C GLY A 338 -2.46 0.97 9.66
N TYR A 339 -1.36 0.34 9.25
CA TYR A 339 -1.36 -1.04 8.80
C TYR A 339 -1.83 -2.03 9.88
N VAL A 340 -1.33 -1.88 11.12
CA VAL A 340 -1.77 -2.69 12.27
C VAL A 340 -3.26 -2.53 12.54
N ASN A 341 -3.75 -1.29 12.46
CA ASN A 341 -5.17 -1.00 12.67
C ASN A 341 -6.06 -1.63 11.58
N ASP A 342 -5.56 -1.65 10.34
CA ASP A 342 -6.28 -2.26 9.20
C ASP A 342 -6.31 -3.79 9.25
N MET A 343 -5.43 -4.44 10.04
CA MET A 343 -5.45 -5.90 10.22
C MET A 343 -6.79 -6.43 10.75
N LYS A 344 -7.55 -5.62 11.51
CA LYS A 344 -8.91 -5.98 11.95
C LYS A 344 -9.85 -6.33 10.78
N TYR A 345 -9.65 -5.70 9.62
CA TYR A 345 -10.49 -5.91 8.45
C TYR A 345 -10.21 -7.25 7.74
N VAL A 346 -9.01 -7.81 7.87
CA VAL A 346 -8.65 -9.10 7.24
C VAL A 346 -9.56 -10.23 7.71
N PHE A 347 -10.06 -10.13 8.94
CA PHE A 347 -10.97 -11.12 9.53
C PHE A 347 -12.44 -10.89 9.17
N THR A 348 -12.75 -9.89 8.38
CA THR A 348 -14.11 -9.68 7.84
C THR A 348 -14.27 -10.42 6.50
N LYS A 349 -15.53 -10.70 6.12
CA LYS A 349 -15.83 -11.40 4.85
C LYS A 349 -15.34 -10.59 3.64
N GLU A 350 -15.48 -9.27 3.70
CA GLU A 350 -15.08 -8.32 2.68
C GLU A 350 -13.56 -8.19 2.61
N GLY A 351 -12.90 -8.07 3.76
CA GLY A 351 -11.45 -7.98 3.85
C GLY A 351 -10.75 -9.26 3.40
N ALA A 352 -11.31 -10.42 3.75
CA ALA A 352 -10.81 -11.70 3.28
C ALA A 352 -10.75 -11.80 1.75
N LYS A 353 -11.76 -11.27 1.04
CA LYS A 353 -11.77 -11.18 -0.42
C LYS A 353 -10.78 -10.14 -0.97
N SER A 354 -10.38 -9.19 -0.14
CA SER A 354 -9.46 -8.11 -0.53
C SER A 354 -7.99 -8.50 -0.36
N VAL A 355 -7.69 -9.61 0.35
CA VAL A 355 -6.32 -10.13 0.45
C VAL A 355 -5.83 -10.51 -0.95
N GLY A 356 -4.78 -9.83 -1.38
CA GLY A 356 -4.17 -10.03 -2.70
C GLY A 356 -2.83 -10.76 -2.61
N GLY A 357 -2.45 -11.41 -3.70
CA GLY A 357 -1.17 -12.06 -3.89
C GLY A 357 -0.15 -11.17 -4.62
N PHE A 358 0.74 -11.79 -5.36
CA PHE A 358 1.81 -11.08 -6.10
C PHE A 358 1.29 -10.10 -7.15
N GLY A 359 0.16 -10.41 -7.79
CA GLY A 359 -0.46 -9.51 -8.76
C GLY A 359 -0.94 -8.21 -8.12
N THR A 360 -1.62 -8.31 -6.99
CA THR A 360 -2.06 -7.15 -6.20
C THR A 360 -0.86 -6.35 -5.69
N ILE A 361 0.16 -7.01 -5.09
CA ILE A 361 1.39 -6.33 -4.63
C ILE A 361 2.12 -5.65 -5.80
N GLY A 362 2.22 -6.31 -6.97
CA GLY A 362 2.78 -5.70 -8.16
C GLY A 362 1.97 -4.50 -8.66
N SER A 363 0.66 -4.50 -8.44
CA SER A 363 -0.24 -3.43 -8.91
C SER A 363 -0.09 -2.12 -8.15
N ILE A 364 0.48 -2.13 -6.93
CA ILE A 364 0.75 -0.90 -6.14
C ILE A 364 1.87 -0.07 -6.77
N PHE A 365 2.78 -0.69 -7.53
CA PHE A 365 3.82 0.03 -8.24
C PHE A 365 3.28 0.79 -9.45
N PRO A 366 3.86 1.96 -9.78
CA PRO A 366 3.38 2.78 -10.88
C PRO A 366 3.54 2.10 -12.24
N LYS A 367 2.66 2.47 -13.18
CA LYS A 367 2.66 1.95 -14.57
C LYS A 367 3.84 2.48 -15.39
N VAL A 368 4.35 3.65 -15.02
CA VAL A 368 5.50 4.33 -15.61
C VAL A 368 6.55 4.44 -14.52
N TRP A 369 7.82 4.39 -14.88
CA TRP A 369 8.90 4.45 -13.91
C TRP A 369 8.91 5.80 -13.18
N ASP A 370 8.76 5.74 -11.86
CA ASP A 370 8.80 6.89 -10.95
C ASP A 370 9.59 6.51 -9.70
N TRP A 371 10.75 7.15 -9.53
CA TRP A 371 11.64 6.86 -8.41
C TRP A 371 11.05 7.24 -7.05
N HIS A 372 10.26 8.32 -6.96
CA HIS A 372 9.59 8.69 -5.71
C HIS A 372 8.62 7.58 -5.26
N ARG A 373 7.71 7.21 -6.16
CA ARG A 373 6.73 6.14 -5.91
C ARG A 373 7.38 4.77 -5.69
N PHE A 374 8.47 4.47 -6.41
CA PHE A 374 9.22 3.23 -6.20
C PHE A 374 9.74 3.12 -4.76
N TRP A 375 10.40 4.17 -4.25
CA TRP A 375 10.93 4.18 -2.89
C TRP A 375 9.83 4.21 -1.83
N GLU A 376 8.74 4.94 -2.07
CA GLU A 376 7.58 4.97 -1.19
C GLU A 376 6.98 3.56 -1.03
N MET A 377 6.74 2.85 -2.14
CA MET A 377 6.22 1.48 -2.11
C MET A 377 7.23 0.50 -1.49
N THR A 378 8.52 0.68 -1.73
CA THR A 378 9.57 -0.14 -1.11
C THR A 378 9.61 0.05 0.40
N ALA A 379 9.50 1.28 0.90
CA ALA A 379 9.43 1.56 2.34
C ALA A 379 8.17 0.94 2.97
N PHE A 380 7.03 1.07 2.30
CA PHE A 380 5.77 0.46 2.73
C PHE A 380 5.88 -1.06 2.82
N LEU A 381 6.40 -1.72 1.78
CA LEU A 381 6.62 -3.17 1.80
C LEU A 381 7.62 -3.60 2.88
N SER A 382 8.63 -2.78 3.17
CA SER A 382 9.60 -3.03 4.24
C SER A 382 8.92 -3.04 5.62
N ILE A 383 7.99 -2.12 5.88
CA ILE A 383 7.17 -2.11 7.10
C ILE A 383 6.27 -3.35 7.19
N ILE A 384 5.59 -3.68 6.10
CA ILE A 384 4.73 -4.88 6.05
C ILE A 384 5.54 -6.14 6.34
N LEU A 385 6.69 -6.31 5.71
CA LEU A 385 7.58 -7.46 5.94
C LEU A 385 8.07 -7.51 7.39
N ALA A 386 8.48 -6.37 7.95
CA ALA A 386 8.89 -6.31 9.35
C ALA A 386 7.74 -6.69 10.30
N PHE A 387 6.53 -6.20 10.05
CA PHE A 387 5.36 -6.51 10.85
C PHE A 387 4.92 -7.97 10.70
N MET A 388 4.84 -8.48 9.46
CA MET A 388 4.41 -9.87 9.23
C MET A 388 5.39 -10.87 9.83
N ASN A 389 6.69 -10.62 9.71
CA ASN A 389 7.71 -11.51 10.24
C ASN A 389 7.82 -11.49 11.77
N ILE A 390 7.36 -10.44 12.47
CA ILE A 390 7.32 -10.43 13.94
C ILE A 390 6.08 -11.13 14.50
N LEU A 391 5.06 -11.42 13.69
CA LEU A 391 3.88 -12.14 14.16
C LEU A 391 4.26 -13.53 14.71
N PRO A 392 3.61 -14.00 15.79
CA PRO A 392 3.95 -15.26 16.43
C PRO A 392 3.42 -16.48 15.62
N ILE A 393 3.75 -16.49 14.32
CA ILE A 393 3.38 -17.56 13.39
C ILE A 393 4.61 -18.44 13.18
N PRO A 394 4.58 -19.73 13.55
CA PRO A 394 5.65 -20.66 13.21
C PRO A 394 5.94 -20.63 11.69
N ALA A 395 7.19 -20.86 11.31
CA ALA A 395 7.76 -20.64 9.97
C ALA A 395 8.04 -19.17 9.61
N LEU A 396 7.71 -18.20 10.47
CA LEU A 396 8.23 -16.84 10.42
C LEU A 396 9.16 -16.62 11.62
N ASP A 397 10.01 -15.59 11.55
CA ASP A 397 10.94 -15.24 12.65
C ASP A 397 10.22 -15.08 13.99
N GLY A 398 9.01 -14.47 13.96
CA GLY A 398 8.17 -14.28 15.13
C GLY A 398 7.78 -15.59 15.84
N GLY A 399 7.69 -16.70 15.12
CA GLY A 399 7.51 -18.02 15.71
C GLY A 399 8.71 -18.43 16.55
N HIS A 400 9.92 -18.25 16.03
CA HIS A 400 11.15 -18.48 16.80
C HIS A 400 11.29 -17.52 17.97
N VAL A 401 10.96 -16.24 17.77
CA VAL A 401 10.91 -15.24 18.85
C VAL A 401 9.96 -15.69 19.97
N LEU A 402 8.77 -16.20 19.64
CA LEU A 402 7.82 -16.71 20.61
C LEU A 402 8.41 -17.88 21.43
N PHE A 403 9.06 -18.86 20.77
CA PHE A 403 9.69 -19.98 21.46
C PHE A 403 10.84 -19.55 22.35
N LEU A 404 11.63 -18.56 21.93
CA LEU A 404 12.72 -18.02 22.73
C LEU A 404 12.20 -17.21 23.94
N LEU A 405 11.13 -16.44 23.77
CA LEU A 405 10.47 -15.74 24.88
C LEU A 405 9.90 -16.75 25.90
N TYR A 406 9.28 -17.83 25.41
CA TYR A 406 8.83 -18.92 26.29
C TYR A 406 10.03 -19.50 27.06
N GLU A 407 11.16 -19.78 26.39
CA GLU A 407 12.36 -20.30 27.06
C GLU A 407 12.89 -19.37 28.15
N ILE A 408 12.91 -18.05 27.89
CA ILE A 408 13.37 -17.04 28.84
C ILE A 408 12.45 -16.99 30.07
N ILE A 409 11.13 -17.01 29.86
CA ILE A 409 10.14 -16.90 30.93
C ILE A 409 10.02 -18.20 31.72
N ALA A 410 9.84 -19.33 31.03
CA ALA A 410 9.64 -20.62 31.61
C ALA A 410 10.95 -21.29 32.08
N ARG A 411 12.13 -20.72 31.70
CA ARG A 411 13.46 -21.30 31.95
C ARG A 411 13.61 -22.75 31.49
N ARG A 412 12.84 -23.10 30.44
CA ARG A 412 12.79 -24.45 29.87
C ARG A 412 12.63 -24.37 28.36
N LYS A 413 13.50 -25.04 27.60
CA LYS A 413 13.41 -25.14 26.16
C LYS A 413 12.19 -25.97 25.73
N PRO A 414 11.44 -25.54 24.69
CA PRO A 414 10.51 -26.44 23.99
C PRO A 414 11.30 -27.65 23.42
N SER A 415 10.63 -28.78 23.22
CA SER A 415 11.30 -29.91 22.57
C SER A 415 11.50 -29.65 21.07
N ASP A 416 12.60 -30.14 20.51
CA ASP A 416 12.92 -29.95 19.10
C ASP A 416 11.82 -30.51 18.18
N LYS A 417 11.23 -31.67 18.53
CA LYS A 417 10.07 -32.24 17.83
C LYS A 417 8.85 -31.32 17.83
N PHE A 418 8.58 -30.67 18.97
CA PHE A 418 7.46 -29.72 19.05
C PHE A 418 7.71 -28.51 18.14
N MET A 419 8.92 -27.96 18.13
CA MET A 419 9.28 -26.85 17.26
C MET A 419 9.16 -27.23 15.78
N GLU A 420 9.63 -28.43 15.41
CA GLU A 420 9.54 -28.96 14.04
C GLU A 420 8.08 -29.12 13.57
N TYR A 421 7.20 -29.73 14.41
CA TYR A 421 5.78 -29.83 14.07
C TYR A 421 5.08 -28.48 13.99
N ALA A 422 5.43 -27.55 14.89
CA ALA A 422 4.88 -26.20 14.85
C ALA A 422 5.30 -25.46 13.55
N GLN A 423 6.58 -25.57 13.17
CA GLN A 423 7.05 -24.99 11.91
C GLN A 423 6.37 -25.59 10.68
N MET A 424 6.22 -26.93 10.65
CA MET A 424 5.52 -27.59 9.56
C MET A 424 4.07 -27.11 9.45
N ALA A 425 3.37 -26.98 10.59
CA ALA A 425 2.01 -26.45 10.62
C ALA A 425 1.95 -24.98 10.14
N GLY A 426 2.93 -24.16 10.55
CA GLY A 426 3.06 -22.78 10.10
C GLY A 426 3.32 -22.67 8.59
N MET A 427 4.21 -23.51 8.05
CA MET A 427 4.46 -23.57 6.60
C MET A 427 3.20 -23.94 5.82
N ILE A 428 2.45 -24.96 6.26
CA ILE A 428 1.19 -25.35 5.61
C ILE A 428 0.19 -24.20 5.61
N LEU A 429 0.08 -23.47 6.74
CA LEU A 429 -0.77 -22.28 6.85
C LEU A 429 -0.33 -21.19 5.86
N LEU A 430 0.97 -20.86 5.82
CA LEU A 430 1.49 -19.81 4.95
C LEU A 430 1.34 -20.16 3.46
N PHE A 431 1.62 -21.40 3.06
CA PHE A 431 1.38 -21.86 1.69
C PHE A 431 -0.12 -21.83 1.34
N GLY A 432 -0.98 -22.23 2.28
CA GLY A 432 -2.43 -22.12 2.09
C GLY A 432 -2.89 -20.68 1.86
N LEU A 433 -2.37 -19.73 2.67
CA LEU A 433 -2.65 -18.30 2.51
C LEU A 433 -2.09 -17.76 1.18
N LEU A 434 -0.89 -18.16 0.79
CA LEU A 434 -0.29 -17.76 -0.48
C LEU A 434 -1.12 -18.23 -1.68
N ILE A 435 -1.54 -19.49 -1.68
CA ILE A 435 -2.40 -20.05 -2.72
C ILE A 435 -3.73 -19.28 -2.78
N TRP A 436 -4.35 -19.05 -1.62
CA TRP A 436 -5.60 -18.33 -1.54
C TRP A 436 -5.48 -16.87 -2.02
N ALA A 437 -4.44 -16.15 -1.61
CA ALA A 437 -4.20 -14.77 -2.05
C ALA A 437 -3.98 -14.68 -3.58
N ASN A 438 -3.19 -15.59 -4.15
CA ASN A 438 -2.98 -15.63 -5.60
C ASN A 438 -4.24 -16.10 -6.35
N PHE A 439 -5.06 -16.96 -5.76
CA PHE A 439 -6.35 -17.32 -6.34
C PHE A 439 -7.31 -16.11 -6.39
N ASN A 440 -7.35 -15.29 -5.32
CA ASN A 440 -8.11 -14.05 -5.32
C ASN A 440 -7.62 -13.09 -6.42
N ASP A 441 -6.30 -13.02 -6.66
CA ASP A 441 -5.75 -12.22 -7.77
C ASP A 441 -6.23 -12.73 -9.13
N VAL A 442 -6.19 -14.04 -9.35
CA VAL A 442 -6.69 -14.65 -10.59
C VAL A 442 -8.17 -14.31 -10.81
N VAL A 443 -9.01 -14.44 -9.79
CA VAL A 443 -10.43 -14.07 -9.88
C VAL A 443 -10.60 -12.58 -10.16
N ARG A 444 -9.81 -11.71 -9.54
CA ARG A 444 -9.91 -10.24 -9.70
C ARG A 444 -9.44 -9.73 -11.05
N PHE A 445 -8.41 -10.35 -11.64
CA PHE A 445 -7.78 -9.84 -12.87
C PHE A 445 -8.26 -10.56 -14.15
N LEU A 446 -8.94 -11.70 -14.02
CA LEU A 446 -9.43 -12.47 -15.17
C LEU A 446 -10.96 -12.53 -15.27
N PHE A 447 -11.67 -12.29 -14.16
CA PHE A 447 -13.13 -12.30 -14.08
C PHE A 447 -13.67 -11.02 -13.42
#